data_3915de22f1dd656fd812aa1ef87ef229
#
_entry.id   3915de22f1dd656fd812aa1ef87ef229
#
_cell.length_a   1.000
_cell.length_b   1.000
_cell.length_c   1.000
_cell.angle_alpha   90.00
_cell.angle_beta   90.00
_cell.angle_gamma   90.00
#
_symmetry.space_group_name_H-M   'P 1'
#
loop_
_entity.id
_entity.type
_entity.pdbx_description
1 polymer ?
#
loop_
_entity_poly.entity_id
_entity_poly.type
_entity_poly.pdbx_seq_one_letter_code
_entity_poly.pdbx_strand_id
1 'polypeptide(L)' 'PYKILGVEKSSSDGEIRKRWIQLSKELHPDQLRAQGVPQELIIKSEDRLSEINQAYDKIKSIRKIN' A
#
# COMPACT_ATOMS: atom_id res chain seq x y z
N PRO A 1 -4.39 -10.56 3.74
CA PRO A 1 -3.53 -9.48 3.18
C PRO A 1 -4.03 -8.92 1.85
N TYR A 2 -4.75 -9.71 1.07
CA TYR A 2 -5.24 -9.25 -0.25
C TYR A 2 -6.24 -8.11 -0.15
N LYS A 3 -7.13 -8.16 0.84
CA LYS A 3 -8.14 -7.11 1.04
C LYS A 3 -7.51 -5.74 1.36
N ILE A 4 -6.42 -5.74 2.07
CA ILE A 4 -5.74 -4.49 2.45
C ILE A 4 -5.26 -3.74 1.21
N LEU A 5 -4.81 -4.46 0.20
CA LEU A 5 -4.39 -3.89 -1.08
C LEU A 5 -5.55 -3.65 -2.05
N GLY A 6 -6.73 -4.18 -1.75
CA GLY A 6 -7.87 -4.10 -2.64
C GLY A 6 -7.73 -4.97 -3.88
N VAL A 7 -7.02 -6.09 -3.75
CA VAL A 7 -6.85 -7.08 -4.82
C VAL A 7 -7.43 -8.41 -4.40
N GLU A 8 -7.47 -9.37 -5.31
CA GLU A 8 -7.98 -10.71 -5.06
C GLU A 8 -6.87 -11.75 -5.06
N LYS A 9 -7.14 -12.90 -4.46
CA LYS A 9 -6.21 -14.03 -4.52
C LYS A 9 -5.90 -14.44 -5.95
N SER A 10 -6.84 -14.27 -6.86
CA SER A 10 -6.70 -14.59 -8.28
C SER A 10 -5.94 -13.52 -9.07
N SER A 11 -5.68 -12.37 -8.49
CA SER A 11 -4.93 -11.29 -9.16
C SER A 11 -3.51 -11.74 -9.48
N SER A 12 -2.98 -11.30 -10.61
CA SER A 12 -1.61 -11.62 -11.00
C SER A 12 -0.60 -10.88 -10.11
N ASP A 13 0.62 -11.38 -10.06
CA ASP A 13 1.70 -10.75 -9.31
C ASP A 13 1.93 -9.30 -9.78
N GLY A 14 1.85 -9.08 -11.09
CA GLY A 14 1.99 -7.74 -11.66
C GLY A 14 0.88 -6.79 -11.24
N GLU A 15 -0.36 -7.28 -11.20
CA GLU A 15 -1.50 -6.47 -10.75
C GLU A 15 -1.36 -6.09 -9.27
N ILE A 16 -0.94 -7.03 -8.44
CA ILE A 16 -0.74 -6.81 -7.01
C ILE A 16 0.36 -5.77 -6.79
N ARG A 17 1.47 -5.90 -7.49
CA ARG A 17 2.58 -4.95 -7.41
C ARG A 17 2.16 -3.55 -7.87
N LYS A 18 1.44 -3.47 -8.97
CA LYS A 18 0.93 -2.21 -9.50
C LYS A 18 0.02 -1.51 -8.48
N ARG A 19 -0.85 -2.27 -7.84
CA ARG A 19 -1.74 -1.73 -6.81
C ARG A 19 -0.96 -1.24 -5.59
N TRP A 20 0.03 -2.01 -5.14
CA TRP A 20 0.88 -1.60 -4.03
C TRP A 20 1.63 -0.29 -4.33
N ILE A 21 2.22 -0.18 -5.52
CA ILE A 21 2.93 1.03 -5.94
C ILE A 21 1.97 2.23 -5.96
N GLN A 22 0.77 2.05 -6.49
CA GLN A 22 -0.25 3.08 -6.57
C GLN A 22 -0.65 3.58 -5.18
N LEU A 23 -0.94 2.66 -4.26
CA LEU A 23 -1.30 2.99 -2.89
C LEU A 23 -0.15 3.66 -2.14
N SER A 24 1.08 3.19 -2.36
CA SER A 24 2.27 3.78 -1.75
C SER A 24 2.45 5.24 -2.16
N LYS A 25 2.17 5.56 -3.40
CA LYS A 25 2.24 6.95 -3.89
C LYS A 25 1.13 7.81 -3.31
N GLU A 26 -0.09 7.29 -3.28
CA GLU A 26 -1.26 8.03 -2.78
C GLU A 26 -1.15 8.36 -1.29
N LEU A 27 -0.51 7.48 -0.51
CA LEU A 27 -0.41 7.62 0.93
C LEU A 27 0.95 8.16 1.39
N HIS A 28 1.83 8.53 0.46
CA HIS A 28 3.15 9.03 0.83
C HIS A 28 3.03 10.37 1.57
N PRO A 29 3.69 10.52 2.74
CA PRO A 29 3.58 11.75 3.53
C PRO A 29 3.94 13.02 2.77
N ASP A 30 5.00 12.97 1.96
CA ASP A 30 5.43 14.13 1.18
C ASP A 30 4.38 14.55 0.17
N GLN A 31 3.74 13.58 -0.48
CA GLN A 31 2.66 13.83 -1.43
C GLN A 31 1.46 14.48 -0.74
N LEU A 32 1.10 13.98 0.44
CA LEU A 32 -0.01 14.50 1.21
C LEU A 32 0.25 15.92 1.71
N ARG A 33 1.47 16.20 2.14
CA ARG A 33 1.87 17.56 2.53
C ARG A 33 1.77 18.51 1.36
N ALA A 34 2.23 18.10 0.19
CA ALA A 34 2.16 18.92 -1.02
C ALA A 34 0.71 19.25 -1.40
N GLN A 35 -0.24 18.36 -1.07
CA GLN A 35 -1.65 18.57 -1.32
C GLN A 35 -2.35 19.38 -0.23
N GLY A 36 -1.63 19.79 0.81
CA GLY A 36 -2.19 20.57 1.91
C GLY A 36 -2.98 19.74 2.93
N VAL A 37 -2.76 18.43 2.97
CA VAL A 37 -3.45 17.57 3.94
C VAL A 37 -2.99 17.88 5.36
N PRO A 38 -3.90 18.01 6.34
CA PRO A 38 -3.53 18.28 7.73
C PRO A 38 -2.63 17.17 8.31
N GLN A 39 -1.73 17.56 9.21
CA GLN A 39 -0.76 16.66 9.82
C GLN A 39 -1.40 15.46 10.50
N GLU A 40 -2.55 15.66 11.15
CA GLU A 40 -3.29 14.58 11.81
C GLU A 40 -3.68 13.46 10.84
N LEU A 41 -4.09 13.84 9.64
CA LEU A 41 -4.46 12.88 8.61
C LEU A 41 -3.22 12.23 7.97
N ILE A 42 -2.11 12.95 7.92
CA ILE A 42 -0.84 12.41 7.43
C ILE A 42 -0.36 11.30 8.37
N ILE A 43 -0.47 11.49 9.67
CA ILE A 43 -0.10 10.46 10.66
C ILE A 43 -0.94 9.18 10.44
N LYS A 44 -2.25 9.33 10.24
CA LYS A 44 -3.14 8.19 9.95
C LYS A 44 -2.75 7.50 8.65
N SER A 45 -2.33 8.27 7.65
CA SER A 45 -1.89 7.72 6.37
C SER A 45 -0.60 6.92 6.50
N GLU A 46 0.30 7.33 7.38
CA GLU A 46 1.53 6.58 7.67
C GLU A 46 1.20 5.21 8.26
N ASP A 47 0.24 5.14 9.19
CA ASP A 47 -0.22 3.86 9.75
C ASP A 47 -0.81 2.97 8.65
N ARG A 48 -1.61 3.54 7.77
CA ARG A 48 -2.20 2.81 6.65
C ARG A 48 -1.13 2.30 5.69
N LEU A 49 -0.13 3.13 5.40
CA LEU A 49 0.99 2.76 4.53
C LEU A 49 1.78 1.57 5.13
N SER A 50 1.99 1.58 6.44
CA SER A 50 2.63 0.47 7.15
C SER A 50 1.85 -0.83 6.96
N GLU A 51 0.53 -0.79 7.11
CA GLU A 51 -0.33 -1.96 6.89
C GLU A 51 -0.23 -2.48 5.46
N ILE A 52 -0.23 -1.56 4.50
CA ILE A 52 -0.12 -1.90 3.06
C ILE A 52 1.21 -2.57 2.77
N ASN A 53 2.29 -2.05 3.31
CA ASN A 53 3.63 -2.63 3.13
C ASN A 53 3.72 -4.02 3.76
N GLN A 54 3.18 -4.21 4.95
CA GLN A 54 3.13 -5.51 5.61
C GLN A 54 2.31 -6.52 4.81
N ALA A 55 1.16 -6.09 4.29
CA ALA A 55 0.31 -6.94 3.47
C ALA A 55 1.04 -7.39 2.20
N TYR A 56 1.73 -6.47 1.54
CA TYR A 56 2.47 -6.78 0.32
C TYR A 56 3.63 -7.75 0.62
N ASP A 57 4.37 -7.52 1.70
CA ASP A 57 5.46 -8.41 2.10
C ASP A 57 4.94 -9.82 2.37
N LYS A 58 3.79 -9.93 3.02
CA LYS A 58 3.16 -11.22 3.29
C LYS A 58 2.75 -11.93 2.00
N ILE A 59 2.19 -11.19 1.05
CA ILE A 59 1.80 -11.73 -0.26
C ILE A 59 3.04 -12.24 -1.01
N LYS A 60 4.12 -11.45 -1.01
CA LYS A 60 5.38 -11.86 -1.63
C LYS A 60 5.90 -13.15 -1.03
N SER A 61 5.82 -13.29 0.29
CA SER A 61 6.24 -14.49 0.99
C SER A 61 5.39 -15.71 0.60
N ILE A 62 4.05 -15.53 0.59
CA ILE A 62 3.11 -16.59 0.22
C ILE A 62 3.34 -17.05 -1.22
N ARG A 63 3.55 -16.10 -2.13
CA ARG A 63 3.71 -16.37 -3.57
C ARG A 63 5.15 -16.64 -3.97
N LYS A 64 6.10 -16.48 -3.05
CA LYS A 64 7.54 -16.62 -3.31
C LYS A 64 8.02 -15.70 -4.42
N ILE A 65 7.55 -14.45 -4.40
CA ILE A 65 7.99 -13.40 -5.32
C ILE A 65 9.10 -12.57 -4.66
N ASN A 66 10.03 -12.11 -5.45
CA ASN A 66 11.12 -11.23 -4.98
C ASN A 66 10.75 -9.76 -5.14
#